data_9e98c977185d865e577bf664124787e2
#
_entry.id   9e98c977185d865e577bf664124787e2
#
_cell.length_a   1.000
_cell.length_b   1.000
_cell.length_c   1.000
_cell.angle_alpha   90.00
_cell.angle_beta   90.00
_cell.angle_gamma   90.00
#
_symmetry.space_group_name_H-M   'P 1'
#
loop_
_entity.id
_entity.type
_entity.pdbx_description
1 polymer ?
#
loop_
_entity_poly.entity_id
_entity_poly.type
_entity_poly.pdbx_seq_one_letter_code
_entity_poly.pdbx_strand_id
1 'polypeptide(L)'
;GYRIALLVAGAGALYLADYAGWAFAYLIMASLVGLGVVTVLMIREPVIERPSSLGVAEMDFSVRRFSFLVAVVEPFRDFFRRNGELALLILLFISLYRLSDIAMGIMANPFYLDMGYSKLEIANITKIFGFFMLLFGSFLGGLLVIKWGVYRCLLVGAIAVAITNVFFAFLTFLSGPDQVGLAFVISMDNLSGGF
;
A
#
# COMPACT_ATOMS: atom_id res chain seq x y z
N GLY A 1 -4.21 12.80 -1.00
CA GLY A 1 -3.65 12.68 -2.36
C GLY A 1 -3.41 11.25 -2.81
N TYR A 2 -2.50 10.49 -2.14
CA TYR A 2 -2.05 9.15 -2.58
C TYR A 2 -3.19 8.13 -2.77
N ARG A 3 -4.14 8.04 -1.83
CA ARG A 3 -5.25 7.07 -1.91
C ARG A 3 -6.22 7.36 -3.06
N ILE A 4 -6.44 8.64 -3.39
CA ILE A 4 -7.24 9.03 -4.55
C ILE A 4 -6.50 8.64 -5.84
N ALA A 5 -5.19 8.83 -5.90
CA ALA A 5 -4.38 8.42 -7.03
C ALA A 5 -4.45 6.90 -7.26
N LEU A 6 -4.44 6.08 -6.19
CA LEU A 6 -4.64 4.63 -6.28
C LEU A 6 -6.01 4.24 -6.85
N LEU A 7 -7.07 4.97 -6.45
CA LEU A 7 -8.41 4.73 -6.99
C LEU A 7 -8.47 5.05 -8.49
N VAL A 8 -7.93 6.21 -8.89
CA VAL A 8 -7.89 6.63 -10.30
C VAL A 8 -7.04 5.67 -11.14
N ALA A 9 -5.84 5.30 -10.65
CA ALA A 9 -4.96 4.37 -11.35
C ALA A 9 -5.52 2.93 -11.41
N GLY A 10 -6.21 2.48 -10.37
CA GLY A 10 -6.78 1.13 -10.31
C GLY A 10 -8.12 1.02 -11.03
N ALA A 11 -9.16 1.66 -10.50
CA ALA A 11 -10.50 1.59 -11.08
C ALA A 11 -10.59 2.34 -12.41
N GLY A 12 -10.04 3.56 -12.49
CA GLY A 12 -10.09 4.37 -13.70
C GLY A 12 -9.42 3.69 -14.89
N ALA A 13 -8.27 3.03 -14.68
CA ALA A 13 -7.61 2.29 -15.75
C ALA A 13 -8.44 1.11 -16.26
N LEU A 14 -9.13 0.37 -15.38
CA LEU A 14 -10.01 -0.74 -15.78
C LEU A 14 -11.22 -0.25 -16.57
N TYR A 15 -11.86 0.83 -16.13
CA TYR A 15 -12.97 1.43 -16.87
C TYR A 15 -12.54 1.94 -18.25
N LEU A 16 -11.41 2.63 -18.33
CA LEU A 16 -10.86 3.11 -19.60
C LEU A 16 -10.47 1.94 -20.53
N ALA A 17 -9.91 0.87 -19.97
CA ALA A 17 -9.54 -0.32 -20.75
C ALA A 17 -10.78 -1.07 -21.27
N ASP A 18 -11.88 -1.10 -20.53
CA ASP A 18 -13.13 -1.71 -20.95
C ASP A 18 -13.82 -0.89 -22.07
N TYR A 19 -13.82 0.46 -21.93
CA TYR A 19 -14.50 1.36 -22.86
C TYR A 19 -13.70 1.63 -24.14
N ALA A 20 -12.39 1.89 -24.04
CA ALA A 20 -11.56 2.37 -25.16
C ALA A 20 -10.33 1.50 -25.44
N GLY A 21 -10.16 0.40 -24.70
CA GLY A 21 -9.03 -0.51 -24.84
C GLY A 21 -7.80 -0.11 -24.04
N TRP A 22 -6.89 -1.06 -23.87
CA TRP A 22 -5.71 -0.91 -23.04
C TRP A 22 -4.74 0.18 -23.51
N ALA A 23 -4.56 0.34 -24.82
CA ALA A 23 -3.65 1.34 -25.37
C ALA A 23 -4.07 2.76 -24.95
N PHE A 24 -5.36 3.06 -25.01
CA PHE A 24 -5.91 4.36 -24.61
C PHE A 24 -5.82 4.57 -23.10
N ALA A 25 -6.10 3.54 -22.30
CA ALA A 25 -5.95 3.60 -20.85
C ALA A 25 -4.52 3.94 -20.44
N TYR A 26 -3.52 3.28 -21.03
CA TYR A 26 -2.10 3.57 -20.75
C TYR A 26 -1.69 4.97 -21.20
N LEU A 27 -2.22 5.47 -22.32
CA LEU A 27 -1.92 6.81 -22.81
C LEU A 27 -2.42 7.90 -21.85
N ILE A 28 -3.63 7.74 -21.33
CA ILE A 28 -4.17 8.64 -20.29
C ILE A 28 -3.35 8.56 -19.00
N MET A 29 -3.01 7.36 -18.53
CA MET A 29 -2.18 7.20 -17.32
C MET A 29 -0.79 7.84 -17.50
N ALA A 30 -0.17 7.66 -18.66
CA ALA A 30 1.10 8.29 -18.99
C ALA A 30 1.01 9.82 -19.00
N SER A 31 -0.09 10.38 -19.54
CA SER A 31 -0.34 11.83 -19.53
C SER A 31 -0.46 12.40 -18.12
N LEU A 32 -1.14 11.68 -17.21
CA LEU A 32 -1.25 12.06 -15.79
C LEU A 32 0.11 12.05 -15.08
N VAL A 33 0.95 11.05 -15.36
CA VAL A 33 2.33 11.01 -14.84
C VAL A 33 3.15 12.17 -15.41
N GLY A 34 3.02 12.47 -16.72
CA GLY A 34 3.69 13.60 -17.37
C GLY A 34 3.33 14.93 -16.71
N LEU A 35 2.06 15.12 -16.35
CA LEU A 35 1.61 16.30 -15.62
C LEU A 35 2.28 16.41 -14.24
N GLY A 36 2.44 15.28 -13.55
CA GLY A 36 3.20 15.20 -12.29
C GLY A 36 4.65 15.61 -12.46
N VAL A 37 5.33 15.15 -13.51
CA VAL A 37 6.71 15.52 -13.81
C VAL A 37 6.84 17.02 -14.06
N VAL A 38 5.95 17.60 -14.87
CA VAL A 38 5.92 19.04 -15.11
C VAL A 38 5.73 19.83 -13.83
N THR A 39 4.82 19.38 -12.95
CA THR A 39 4.59 20.03 -11.67
C THR A 39 5.84 20.03 -10.80
N VAL A 40 6.55 18.89 -10.71
CA VAL A 40 7.80 18.79 -9.94
C VAL A 40 8.89 19.71 -10.50
N LEU A 41 9.00 19.83 -11.82
CA LEU A 41 9.97 20.72 -12.46
C LEU A 41 9.66 22.21 -12.23
N MET A 42 8.39 22.56 -12.04
CA MET A 42 7.96 23.95 -11.79
C MET A 42 8.04 24.38 -10.33
N ILE A 43 8.00 23.44 -9.39
CA ILE A 43 8.07 23.74 -7.95
C ILE A 43 9.53 23.92 -7.54
N ARG A 44 9.85 25.08 -6.97
CA ARG A 44 11.15 25.30 -6.33
C ARG A 44 11.24 24.47 -5.05
N GLU A 45 12.37 23.80 -4.85
CA GLU A 45 12.64 23.10 -3.61
C GLU A 45 12.53 24.05 -2.41
N PRO A 46 11.74 23.72 -1.38
CA PRO A 46 11.70 24.52 -0.16
C PRO A 46 13.08 24.48 0.51
N VAL A 47 13.60 25.65 0.84
CA VAL A 47 14.85 25.77 1.61
C VAL A 47 14.54 25.24 3.02
N ILE A 48 15.10 24.07 3.35
CA ILE A 48 15.00 23.52 4.70
C ILE A 48 15.94 24.34 5.58
N GLU A 49 15.41 25.30 6.34
CA GLU A 49 16.12 25.91 7.45
C GLU A 49 16.40 24.85 8.50
N ARG A 50 17.63 24.35 8.55
CA ARG A 50 18.06 23.44 9.62
C ARG A 50 18.17 24.25 10.90
N PRO A 51 17.52 23.81 12.00
CA PRO A 51 17.73 24.45 13.31
C PRO A 51 19.23 24.38 13.66
N SER A 52 19.82 25.53 13.86
CA SER A 52 21.27 25.70 14.16
C SER A 52 21.71 25.17 15.54
N SER A 53 20.94 24.32 16.20
CA SER A 53 21.14 23.96 17.61
C SER A 53 21.88 22.63 17.85
N LEU A 54 22.40 21.97 16.83
CA LEU A 54 23.31 20.86 17.04
C LEU A 54 24.63 21.19 16.36
N GLY A 55 25.62 21.51 17.18
CA GLY A 55 27.02 21.79 16.78
C GLY A 55 27.66 20.61 16.05
N VAL A 56 27.24 20.43 14.80
CA VAL A 56 27.95 19.57 13.86
C VAL A 56 28.83 20.52 13.06
N ALA A 57 30.15 20.37 13.28
CA ALA A 57 31.20 21.06 12.56
C ALA A 57 30.85 21.27 11.08
N GLU A 58 31.19 22.45 10.57
CA GLU A 58 31.14 22.82 9.16
C GLU A 58 31.71 21.69 8.29
N MET A 59 30.86 20.79 7.82
CA MET A 59 31.25 19.83 6.81
C MET A 59 31.19 20.56 5.47
N ASP A 60 32.38 20.86 5.01
CA ASP A 60 32.73 21.45 3.71
C ASP A 60 31.80 20.95 2.59
N PHE A 61 31.05 21.87 2.01
CA PHE A 61 30.01 21.62 0.99
C PHE A 61 30.61 21.17 -0.36
N SER A 62 31.95 21.09 -0.46
CA SER A 62 32.67 20.83 -1.72
C SER A 62 32.84 19.33 -2.05
N VAL A 63 32.47 18.38 -1.19
CA VAL A 63 32.63 16.94 -1.44
C VAL A 63 31.32 16.18 -1.22
N ARG A 64 30.25 16.67 -1.79
CA ARG A 64 29.02 15.89 -1.91
C ARG A 64 29.09 14.93 -3.10
N ARG A 65 30.07 14.05 -3.12
CA ARG A 65 29.84 12.75 -3.75
C ARG A 65 28.78 12.07 -2.89
N PHE A 66 27.56 12.14 -3.37
CA PHE A 66 26.44 11.37 -2.86
C PHE A 66 26.84 9.90 -2.95
N SER A 67 27.53 9.42 -1.90
CA SER A 67 27.95 8.05 -1.85
C SER A 67 26.66 7.25 -1.67
N PHE A 68 26.19 6.64 -2.76
CA PHE A 68 25.04 5.73 -2.77
C PHE A 68 25.16 4.71 -1.63
N LEU A 69 26.39 4.26 -1.33
CA LEU A 69 26.70 3.40 -0.21
C LEU A 69 26.32 4.01 1.15
N VAL A 70 26.60 5.30 1.38
CA VAL A 70 26.22 5.97 2.62
C VAL A 70 24.70 6.07 2.75
N ALA A 71 24.00 6.45 1.68
CA ALA A 71 22.56 6.59 1.68
C ALA A 71 21.82 5.25 1.91
N VAL A 72 22.42 4.14 1.47
CA VAL A 72 21.82 2.79 1.61
C VAL A 72 22.30 2.11 2.89
N VAL A 73 23.58 2.14 3.21
CA VAL A 73 24.17 1.36 4.30
C VAL A 73 23.92 2.01 5.66
N GLU A 74 23.95 3.34 5.77
CA GLU A 74 23.77 4.02 7.06
C GLU A 74 22.42 3.73 7.74
N PRO A 75 21.26 3.78 7.04
CA PRO A 75 19.97 3.45 7.65
C PRO A 75 19.92 2.02 8.21
N PHE A 76 20.50 1.06 7.46
CA PHE A 76 20.58 -0.33 7.93
C PHE A 76 21.51 -0.45 9.15
N ARG A 77 22.67 0.17 9.10
CA ARG A 77 23.63 0.16 10.21
C ARG A 77 23.05 0.80 11.48
N ASP A 78 22.35 1.92 11.33
CA ASP A 78 21.69 2.58 12.47
C ASP A 78 20.55 1.72 13.03
N PHE A 79 19.75 1.10 12.18
CA PHE A 79 18.69 0.17 12.57
C PHE A 79 19.22 -1.01 13.39
N PHE A 80 20.26 -1.69 12.90
CA PHE A 80 20.87 -2.82 13.60
C PHE A 80 21.55 -2.38 14.89
N ARG A 81 22.21 -1.22 14.90
CA ARG A 81 22.84 -0.66 16.09
C ARG A 81 21.82 -0.32 17.19
N ARG A 82 20.65 0.18 16.82
CA ARG A 82 19.58 0.58 17.76
C ARG A 82 18.80 -0.61 18.31
N ASN A 83 18.58 -1.65 17.52
CA ASN A 83 17.72 -2.79 17.86
C ASN A 83 18.53 -4.06 18.24
N GLY A 84 19.85 -4.10 18.02
CA GLY A 84 20.69 -5.24 18.36
C GLY A 84 20.19 -6.57 17.78
N GLU A 85 20.13 -7.60 18.60
CA GLU A 85 19.66 -8.94 18.20
C GLU A 85 18.18 -8.99 17.80
N LEU A 86 17.37 -8.07 18.33
CA LEU A 86 15.96 -7.97 18.00
C LEU A 86 15.72 -7.42 16.57
N ALA A 87 16.73 -6.78 15.97
CA ALA A 87 16.61 -6.23 14.60
C ALA A 87 16.24 -7.29 13.59
N LEU A 88 16.84 -8.48 13.67
CA LEU A 88 16.54 -9.59 12.76
C LEU A 88 15.12 -10.10 12.94
N LEU A 89 14.64 -10.18 14.18
CA LEU A 89 13.30 -10.64 14.51
C LEU A 89 12.25 -9.64 14.04
N ILE A 90 12.51 -8.34 14.15
CA ILE A 90 11.67 -7.27 13.63
C ILE A 90 11.59 -7.35 12.09
N LEU A 91 12.73 -7.52 11.40
CA LEU A 91 12.76 -7.66 9.95
C LEU A 91 12.02 -8.91 9.48
N LEU A 92 12.21 -10.03 10.17
CA LEU A 92 11.51 -11.29 9.88
C LEU A 92 9.99 -11.10 10.02
N PHE A 93 9.54 -10.47 11.11
CA PHE A 93 8.12 -10.19 11.33
C PHE A 93 7.54 -9.31 10.23
N ILE A 94 8.20 -8.19 9.91
CA ILE A 94 7.74 -7.28 8.84
C ILE A 94 7.72 -8.02 7.48
N SER A 95 8.73 -8.84 7.19
CA SER A 95 8.83 -9.58 5.94
C SER A 95 7.71 -10.61 5.80
N LEU A 96 7.45 -11.39 6.85
CA LEU A 96 6.36 -12.39 6.85
C LEU A 96 5.00 -11.72 6.74
N TYR A 97 4.78 -10.64 7.48
CA TYR A 97 3.54 -9.86 7.42
C TYR A 97 3.30 -9.32 5.99
N ARG A 98 4.34 -8.73 5.38
CA ARG A 98 4.24 -8.13 4.05
C ARG A 98 4.16 -9.14 2.92
N LEU A 99 4.75 -10.33 3.10
CA LEU A 99 4.72 -11.41 2.11
C LEU A 99 3.28 -11.86 1.81
N SER A 100 2.46 -11.99 2.84
CA SER A 100 1.04 -12.35 2.69
C SER A 100 0.29 -11.32 1.83
N ASP A 101 0.43 -10.03 2.13
CA ASP A 101 -0.20 -8.95 1.37
C ASP A 101 0.23 -8.93 -0.10
N ILE A 102 1.53 -9.10 -0.36
CA ILE A 102 2.08 -9.09 -1.72
C ILE A 102 1.57 -10.30 -2.51
N ALA A 103 1.60 -11.49 -1.92
CA ALA A 103 1.13 -12.71 -2.56
C ALA A 103 -0.36 -12.60 -2.92
N MET A 104 -1.19 -12.16 -1.99
CA MET A 104 -2.62 -11.94 -2.23
C MET A 104 -2.86 -10.85 -3.28
N GLY A 105 -2.13 -9.74 -3.23
CA GLY A 105 -2.25 -8.65 -4.20
C GLY A 105 -1.97 -9.07 -5.64
N ILE A 106 -0.99 -9.96 -5.86
CA ILE A 106 -0.65 -10.48 -7.19
C ILE A 106 -1.68 -11.51 -7.66
N MET A 107 -2.08 -12.42 -6.78
CA MET A 107 -2.97 -13.54 -7.13
C MET A 107 -4.46 -13.16 -7.16
N ALA A 108 -4.86 -12.07 -6.52
CA ALA A 108 -6.26 -11.69 -6.39
C ALA A 108 -6.96 -11.49 -7.74
N ASN A 109 -6.37 -10.75 -8.67
CA ASN A 109 -7.00 -10.50 -9.98
C ASN A 109 -7.15 -11.77 -10.84
N PRO A 110 -6.13 -12.63 -11.03
CA PRO A 110 -6.31 -13.92 -11.68
C PRO A 110 -7.37 -14.78 -10.99
N PHE A 111 -7.35 -14.85 -9.66
CA PHE A 111 -8.32 -15.61 -8.88
C PHE A 111 -9.77 -15.18 -9.15
N TYR A 112 -10.06 -13.87 -9.18
CA TYR A 112 -11.42 -13.39 -9.46
C TYR A 112 -11.86 -13.74 -10.88
N LEU A 113 -10.96 -13.66 -11.85
CA LEU A 113 -11.26 -14.03 -13.24
C LEU A 113 -11.52 -15.52 -13.38
N ASP A 114 -10.73 -16.38 -12.70
CA ASP A 114 -10.92 -17.83 -12.69
C ASP A 114 -12.23 -18.24 -12.01
N MET A 115 -12.69 -17.48 -11.01
CA MET A 115 -13.99 -17.65 -10.36
C MET A 115 -15.16 -17.21 -11.27
N GLY A 116 -14.89 -16.59 -12.43
CA GLY A 116 -15.90 -16.17 -13.40
C GLY A 116 -16.46 -14.76 -13.20
N TYR A 117 -15.84 -13.94 -12.34
CA TYR A 117 -16.25 -12.53 -12.19
C TYR A 117 -15.84 -11.70 -13.42
N SER A 118 -16.72 -10.82 -13.86
CA SER A 118 -16.41 -9.88 -14.94
C SER A 118 -15.44 -8.78 -14.49
N LYS A 119 -14.71 -8.18 -15.43
CA LYS A 119 -13.79 -7.07 -15.14
C LYS A 119 -14.47 -5.89 -14.45
N LEU A 120 -15.73 -5.59 -14.83
CA LEU A 120 -16.51 -4.51 -14.23
C LEU A 120 -16.90 -4.83 -12.79
N GLU A 121 -17.33 -6.06 -12.49
CA GLU A 121 -17.62 -6.50 -11.13
C GLU A 121 -16.38 -6.41 -10.24
N ILE A 122 -15.24 -6.88 -10.74
CA ILE A 122 -13.96 -6.74 -10.05
C ILE A 122 -13.65 -5.26 -9.79
N ALA A 123 -13.79 -4.38 -10.79
CA ALA A 123 -13.52 -2.95 -10.62
C ALA A 123 -14.44 -2.32 -9.57
N ASN A 124 -15.74 -2.61 -9.62
CA ASN A 124 -16.71 -2.04 -8.68
C ASN A 124 -16.50 -2.54 -7.24
N ILE A 125 -16.39 -3.85 -7.06
CA ILE A 125 -16.32 -4.45 -5.73
C ILE A 125 -14.92 -4.26 -5.13
N THR A 126 -13.86 -4.60 -5.86
CA THR A 126 -12.52 -4.60 -5.26
C THR A 126 -11.88 -3.21 -5.22
N LYS A 127 -12.10 -2.39 -6.25
CA LYS A 127 -11.42 -1.07 -6.37
C LYS A 127 -12.26 0.07 -5.79
N ILE A 128 -13.54 0.17 -6.14
CA ILE A 128 -14.37 1.27 -5.64
C ILE A 128 -14.84 0.96 -4.21
N PHE A 129 -15.58 -0.13 -4.02
CA PHE A 129 -16.13 -0.47 -2.71
C PHE A 129 -15.02 -0.79 -1.71
N GLY A 130 -14.02 -1.60 -2.10
CA GLY A 130 -12.86 -1.91 -1.29
C GLY A 130 -12.06 -0.66 -0.85
N PHE A 131 -11.98 0.37 -1.70
CA PHE A 131 -11.34 1.64 -1.33
C PHE A 131 -12.05 2.34 -0.16
N PHE A 132 -13.38 2.41 -0.18
CA PHE A 132 -14.14 2.99 0.94
C PHE A 132 -13.96 2.17 2.21
N MET A 133 -13.94 0.84 2.11
CA MET A 133 -13.67 -0.05 3.24
C MET A 133 -12.27 0.14 3.82
N LEU A 134 -11.26 0.32 2.96
CA LEU A 134 -9.89 0.64 3.38
C LEU A 134 -9.80 1.99 4.12
N LEU A 135 -10.51 3.02 3.65
CA LEU A 135 -10.58 4.31 4.33
C LEU A 135 -11.23 4.17 5.71
N PHE A 136 -12.34 3.44 5.78
CA PHE A 136 -13.04 3.18 7.01
C PHE A 136 -12.20 2.37 8.00
N GLY A 137 -11.53 1.31 7.53
CA GLY A 137 -10.56 0.53 8.30
C GLY A 137 -9.43 1.39 8.86
N SER A 138 -8.85 2.27 8.03
CA SER A 138 -7.79 3.18 8.49
C SER A 138 -8.27 4.20 9.54
N PHE A 139 -9.51 4.64 9.44
CA PHE A 139 -10.11 5.50 10.46
C PHE A 139 -10.30 4.74 11.77
N LEU A 140 -10.88 3.53 11.71
CA LEU A 140 -11.03 2.65 12.88
C LEU A 140 -9.69 2.28 13.49
N GLY A 141 -8.70 1.90 12.66
CA GLY A 141 -7.35 1.57 13.11
C GLY A 141 -6.70 2.75 13.85
N GLY A 142 -6.83 3.96 13.31
CA GLY A 142 -6.35 5.17 13.99
C GLY A 142 -7.00 5.38 15.37
N LEU A 143 -8.31 5.18 15.50
CA LEU A 143 -9.01 5.27 16.77
C LEU A 143 -8.58 4.17 17.76
N LEU A 144 -8.39 2.94 17.27
CA LEU A 144 -7.95 1.81 18.10
C LEU A 144 -6.51 2.00 18.59
N VAL A 145 -5.62 2.55 17.77
CA VAL A 145 -4.25 2.87 18.17
C VAL A 145 -4.23 3.88 19.33
N ILE A 146 -5.09 4.90 19.29
CA ILE A 146 -5.21 5.88 20.38
C ILE A 146 -5.70 5.20 21.67
N LYS A 147 -6.64 4.25 21.56
CA LYS A 147 -7.26 3.61 22.73
C LYS A 147 -6.45 2.46 23.30
N TRP A 148 -5.86 1.62 22.46
CA TRP A 148 -5.23 0.34 22.85
C TRP A 148 -3.70 0.35 22.71
N GLY A 149 -3.16 1.37 22.06
CA GLY A 149 -1.75 1.46 21.73
C GLY A 149 -1.38 0.68 20.46
N VAL A 150 -0.22 1.03 19.91
CA VAL A 150 0.27 0.50 18.62
C VAL A 150 0.43 -1.02 18.62
N TYR A 151 1.03 -1.59 19.67
CA TYR A 151 1.33 -3.02 19.73
C TYR A 151 0.07 -3.92 19.66
N ARG A 152 -0.95 -3.57 20.44
CA ARG A 152 -2.21 -4.34 20.44
C ARG A 152 -2.96 -4.19 19.12
N CYS A 153 -2.93 -3.00 18.53
CA CYS A 153 -3.56 -2.75 17.25
C CYS A 153 -2.89 -3.56 16.14
N LEU A 154 -1.55 -3.62 16.10
CA LEU A 154 -0.81 -4.46 15.15
C LEU A 154 -1.14 -5.96 15.31
N LEU A 155 -1.26 -6.44 16.55
CA LEU A 155 -1.62 -7.84 16.80
C LEU A 155 -3.03 -8.15 16.28
N VAL A 156 -4.00 -7.28 16.57
CA VAL A 156 -5.38 -7.42 16.07
C VAL A 156 -5.43 -7.36 14.55
N GLY A 157 -4.69 -6.44 13.93
CA GLY A 157 -4.55 -6.35 12.48
C GLY A 157 -3.98 -7.63 11.87
N ALA A 158 -2.91 -8.17 12.44
CA ALA A 158 -2.29 -9.42 11.98
C ALA A 158 -3.26 -10.61 12.05
N ILE A 159 -4.01 -10.75 13.17
CA ILE A 159 -5.03 -11.79 13.32
C ILE A 159 -6.17 -11.59 12.31
N ALA A 160 -6.63 -10.34 12.12
CA ALA A 160 -7.67 -10.02 11.16
C ALA A 160 -7.26 -10.38 9.72
N VAL A 161 -6.04 -10.04 9.29
CA VAL A 161 -5.50 -10.41 7.98
C VAL A 161 -5.42 -11.93 7.83
N ALA A 162 -4.98 -12.66 8.85
CA ALA A 162 -4.95 -14.13 8.80
C ALA A 162 -6.35 -14.74 8.61
N ILE A 163 -7.35 -14.19 9.29
CA ILE A 163 -8.75 -14.63 9.17
C ILE A 163 -9.31 -14.31 7.77
N THR A 164 -9.03 -13.11 7.23
CA THR A 164 -9.51 -12.75 5.89
C THR A 164 -8.91 -13.61 4.81
N ASN A 165 -7.65 -14.02 4.92
CA ASN A 165 -7.04 -14.98 4.01
C ASN A 165 -7.77 -16.34 4.00
N VAL A 166 -8.26 -16.79 5.15
CA VAL A 166 -9.09 -18.01 5.22
C VAL A 166 -10.44 -17.79 4.52
N PHE A 167 -11.03 -16.60 4.60
CA PHE A 167 -12.27 -16.29 3.88
C PHE A 167 -12.08 -16.30 2.35
N PHE A 168 -10.93 -15.90 1.83
CA PHE A 168 -10.62 -16.07 0.41
C PHE A 168 -10.61 -17.55 0.01
N ALA A 169 -10.03 -18.43 0.84
CA ALA A 169 -10.08 -19.87 0.59
C ALA A 169 -11.53 -20.40 0.64
N PHE A 170 -12.36 -19.87 1.55
CA PHE A 170 -13.77 -20.27 1.64
C PHE A 170 -14.58 -19.85 0.40
N LEU A 171 -14.22 -18.74 -0.24
CA LEU A 171 -14.87 -18.29 -1.48
C LEU A 171 -14.79 -19.35 -2.60
N THR A 172 -13.72 -20.16 -2.65
CA THR A 172 -13.54 -21.23 -3.65
C THR A 172 -14.54 -22.37 -3.54
N PHE A 173 -15.15 -22.54 -2.38
CA PHE A 173 -16.17 -23.58 -2.13
C PHE A 173 -17.58 -23.15 -2.55
N LEU A 174 -17.78 -21.87 -2.85
CA LEU A 174 -19.04 -21.36 -3.37
C LEU A 174 -19.20 -21.74 -4.85
N SER A 175 -20.37 -22.28 -5.20
CA SER A 175 -20.65 -22.80 -6.56
C SER A 175 -20.96 -21.66 -7.55
N GLY A 176 -19.94 -20.83 -7.89
CA GLY A 176 -20.06 -19.77 -8.90
C GLY A 176 -19.79 -18.35 -8.38
N PRO A 177 -19.84 -17.32 -9.25
CA PRO A 177 -19.53 -15.95 -8.89
C PRO A 177 -20.63 -15.38 -7.97
N ASP A 178 -20.38 -15.36 -6.68
CA ASP A 178 -21.24 -14.72 -5.67
C ASP A 178 -20.73 -13.32 -5.35
N GLN A 179 -21.40 -12.29 -5.87
CA GLN A 179 -21.06 -10.90 -5.65
C GLN A 179 -21.15 -10.48 -4.18
N VAL A 180 -22.08 -11.05 -3.42
CA VAL A 180 -22.27 -10.74 -1.99
C VAL A 180 -21.12 -11.33 -1.17
N GLY A 181 -20.78 -12.59 -1.44
CA GLY A 181 -19.64 -13.26 -0.81
C GLY A 181 -18.32 -12.54 -1.12
N LEU A 182 -18.11 -12.15 -2.38
CA LEU A 182 -16.94 -11.38 -2.77
C LEU A 182 -16.88 -10.04 -2.05
N ALA A 183 -17.99 -9.26 -2.04
CA ALA A 183 -18.04 -7.97 -1.37
C ALA A 183 -17.77 -8.11 0.14
N PHE A 184 -18.28 -9.16 0.78
CA PHE A 184 -18.01 -9.43 2.19
C PHE A 184 -16.52 -9.69 2.46
N VAL A 185 -15.90 -10.59 1.68
CA VAL A 185 -14.48 -10.95 1.85
C VAL A 185 -13.59 -9.72 1.58
N ILE A 186 -13.86 -8.98 0.51
CA ILE A 186 -13.14 -7.73 0.18
C ILE A 186 -13.31 -6.67 1.28
N SER A 187 -14.52 -6.57 1.88
CA SER A 187 -14.75 -5.65 3.00
C SER A 187 -13.87 -5.98 4.19
N MET A 188 -13.84 -7.24 4.59
CA MET A 188 -13.04 -7.70 5.72
C MET A 188 -11.55 -7.54 5.47
N ASP A 189 -11.08 -7.85 4.26
CA ASP A 189 -9.68 -7.72 3.86
C ASP A 189 -9.22 -6.26 3.88
N ASN A 190 -9.94 -5.37 3.21
CA ASN A 190 -9.59 -3.94 3.19
C ASN A 190 -9.75 -3.27 4.56
N LEU A 191 -10.71 -3.71 5.37
CA LEU A 191 -10.86 -3.23 6.75
C LEU A 191 -9.63 -3.64 7.58
N SER A 192 -9.18 -4.88 7.49
CA SER A 192 -8.00 -5.39 8.21
C SER A 192 -6.71 -4.73 7.71
N GLY A 193 -6.57 -4.50 6.41
CA GLY A 193 -5.44 -3.78 5.81
C GLY A 193 -5.41 -2.28 6.15
N GLY A 194 -6.49 -1.75 6.71
CA GLY A 194 -6.57 -0.39 7.22
C GLY A 194 -5.98 -0.20 8.62
N PHE A 195 -5.82 -1.28 9.41
CA PHE A 195 -5.20 -1.27 10.75
C PHE A 195 -3.68 -1.20 10.65
#